data_1510c8acd3e3acd5c0c243d91c2e8d44
#
_entry.id   1510c8acd3e3acd5c0c243d91c2e8d44
#
_cell.length_a   1.000
_cell.length_b   1.000
_cell.length_c   1.000
_cell.angle_alpha   90.00
_cell.angle_beta   90.00
_cell.angle_gamma   90.00
#
_symmetry.space_group_name_H-M   'P 1'
#
loop_
_entity.id
_entity.type
_entity.pdbx_description
1 polymer ?
#
loop_
_entity_poly.entity_id
_entity_poly.type
_entity_poly.pdbx_seq_one_letter_code
_entity_poly.pdbx_strand_id
1 'polypeptide(L)'
;MFKDPLWLFLLFGGLLFGVTALQEEDRVIVVSEGDIVRLEEQWRQQMRRDPTPAERQGLIDRFIRDEAYYQEALALNLDAGDTIVKRRLIQKLTFLTEDLAGAETPDESELRTFYADNLSDYRTPEQFSFTH
;
A
#
# COMPACT_ATOMS: atom_id res chain seq x y z
N MET A 1 58.32 -11.63 -0.62
CA MET A 1 57.27 -12.40 0.09
C MET A 1 55.83 -11.96 -0.28
N PHE A 2 55.62 -11.09 -1.28
CA PHE A 2 54.29 -10.61 -1.72
C PHE A 2 53.93 -11.05 -3.17
N LYS A 3 54.43 -12.19 -3.62
CA LYS A 3 54.18 -12.69 -5.01
C LYS A 3 53.13 -13.81 -5.12
N ASP A 4 52.51 -14.19 -4.01
CA ASP A 4 51.46 -15.18 -4.03
C ASP A 4 50.10 -14.51 -4.33
N PRO A 5 49.38 -14.98 -5.38
CA PRO A 5 48.04 -14.46 -5.73
C PRO A 5 47.03 -14.60 -4.58
N LEU A 6 47.32 -15.45 -3.62
CA LEU A 6 46.49 -15.70 -2.44
C LEU A 6 46.38 -14.45 -1.54
N TRP A 7 47.42 -13.65 -1.41
CA TRP A 7 47.40 -12.39 -0.65
C TRP A 7 46.52 -11.32 -1.30
N LEU A 8 46.55 -11.23 -2.61
CA LEU A 8 45.65 -10.36 -3.36
C LEU A 8 44.19 -10.78 -3.21
N PHE A 9 43.91 -12.07 -3.27
CA PHE A 9 42.56 -12.60 -3.04
C PHE A 9 42.05 -12.29 -1.63
N LEU A 10 42.86 -12.49 -0.61
CA LEU A 10 42.51 -12.15 0.79
C LEU A 10 42.28 -10.64 0.98
N LEU A 11 43.09 -9.80 0.35
CA LEU A 11 42.95 -8.35 0.42
C LEU A 11 41.68 -7.87 -0.27
N PHE A 12 41.37 -8.38 -1.46
CA PHE A 12 40.11 -8.08 -2.18
C PHE A 12 38.88 -8.64 -1.45
N GLY A 13 38.98 -9.87 -0.92
CA GLY A 13 37.91 -10.46 -0.12
C GLY A 13 37.63 -9.68 1.17
N GLY A 14 38.69 -9.27 1.88
CA GLY A 14 38.57 -8.42 3.06
C GLY A 14 38.04 -7.02 2.76
N LEU A 15 38.42 -6.43 1.62
CA LEU A 15 37.90 -5.15 1.16
C LEU A 15 36.40 -5.25 0.82
N LEU A 16 36.00 -6.26 0.07
CA LEU A 16 34.58 -6.52 -0.26
C LEU A 16 33.77 -6.75 1.00
N PHE A 17 34.24 -7.58 1.90
CA PHE A 17 33.56 -7.83 3.17
C PHE A 17 33.47 -6.56 4.03
N GLY A 18 34.52 -5.74 4.08
CA GLY A 18 34.51 -4.45 4.76
C GLY A 18 33.50 -3.47 4.16
N VAL A 19 33.39 -3.41 2.85
CA VAL A 19 32.40 -2.56 2.16
C VAL A 19 30.97 -3.04 2.43
N THR A 20 30.71 -4.35 2.37
CA THR A 20 29.36 -4.89 2.67
C THR A 20 28.97 -4.70 4.15
N ALA A 21 29.92 -4.87 5.08
CA ALA A 21 29.68 -4.63 6.51
C ALA A 21 29.40 -3.14 6.83
N LEU A 22 29.97 -2.21 6.06
CA LEU A 22 29.67 -0.77 6.18
C LEU A 22 28.37 -0.35 5.50
N GLN A 23 27.79 -1.21 4.66
CA GLN A 23 26.52 -0.98 3.97
C GLN A 23 25.32 -1.64 4.68
N GLU A 24 25.53 -2.37 5.77
CA GLU A 24 24.45 -2.80 6.64
C GLU A 24 23.86 -1.54 7.30
N GLU A 25 22.89 -0.91 6.63
CA GLU A 25 22.02 0.07 7.25
C GLU A 25 21.23 -0.65 8.36
N ASP A 26 21.34 -0.17 9.58
CA ASP A 26 20.48 -0.59 10.69
C ASP A 26 19.03 -0.27 10.28
N ARG A 27 18.32 -1.26 9.76
CA ARG A 27 16.91 -1.13 9.39
C ARG A 27 16.08 -1.07 10.64
N VAL A 28 15.91 0.13 11.17
CA VAL A 28 15.08 0.38 12.35
C VAL A 28 13.64 0.54 11.92
N ILE A 29 12.77 -0.33 12.42
CA ILE A 29 11.33 -0.22 12.25
C ILE A 29 10.80 0.73 13.32
N VAL A 30 10.34 1.91 12.90
CA VAL A 30 9.74 2.89 13.78
C VAL A 30 8.23 2.73 13.77
N VAL A 31 7.65 2.41 14.92
CA VAL A 31 6.20 2.38 15.11
C VAL A 31 5.75 3.75 15.57
N SER A 32 5.06 4.49 14.73
CA SER A 32 4.53 5.81 15.08
C SER A 32 3.23 5.69 15.89
N GLU A 33 2.88 6.77 16.62
CA GLU A 33 1.57 6.84 17.29
C GLU A 33 0.41 6.71 16.27
N GLY A 34 0.57 7.26 15.07
CA GLY A 34 -0.41 7.13 13.99
C GLY A 34 -0.63 5.68 13.54
N ASP A 35 0.42 4.86 13.54
CA ASP A 35 0.30 3.43 13.24
C ASP A 35 -0.49 2.71 14.33
N ILE A 36 -0.22 3.03 15.59
CA ILE A 36 -0.93 2.45 16.72
C ILE A 36 -2.42 2.80 16.66
N VAL A 37 -2.76 4.07 16.46
CA VAL A 37 -4.15 4.52 16.35
C VAL A 37 -4.86 3.81 15.21
N ARG A 38 -4.22 3.66 14.06
CA ARG A 38 -4.77 2.95 12.90
C ARG A 38 -5.03 1.47 13.20
N LEU A 39 -4.09 0.80 13.87
CA LEU A 39 -4.24 -0.61 14.27
C LEU A 39 -5.40 -0.80 15.25
N GLU A 40 -5.52 0.09 16.24
CA GLU A 40 -6.62 0.06 17.21
C GLU A 40 -7.98 0.34 16.55
N GLU A 41 -8.03 1.26 15.59
CA GLU A 41 -9.25 1.57 14.85
C GLU A 41 -9.71 0.37 13.99
N GLN A 42 -8.79 -0.29 13.27
CA GLN A 42 -9.08 -1.52 12.54
C GLN A 42 -9.59 -2.62 13.46
N TRP A 43 -9.02 -2.75 14.65
CA TRP A 43 -9.49 -3.68 15.67
C TRP A 43 -10.92 -3.36 16.12
N ARG A 44 -11.22 -2.08 16.43
CA ARG A 44 -12.56 -1.64 16.83
C ARG A 44 -13.61 -1.93 15.76
N GLN A 45 -13.28 -1.70 14.49
CA GLN A 45 -14.17 -1.99 13.37
C GLN A 45 -14.51 -3.48 13.27
N GLN A 46 -13.51 -4.34 13.52
CA GLN A 46 -13.66 -5.78 13.41
C GLN A 46 -14.29 -6.42 14.66
N MET A 47 -13.81 -6.04 15.85
CA MET A 47 -14.21 -6.66 17.13
C MET A 47 -15.32 -5.90 17.86
N ARG A 48 -15.68 -4.69 17.40
CA ARG A 48 -16.70 -3.81 18.00
C ARG A 48 -16.40 -3.42 19.45
N ARG A 49 -15.14 -3.45 19.85
CA ARG A 49 -14.64 -3.02 21.17
C ARG A 49 -13.18 -2.60 21.10
N ASP A 50 -12.71 -1.91 22.10
CA ASP A 50 -11.29 -1.58 22.24
C ASP A 50 -10.44 -2.82 22.50
N PRO A 51 -9.17 -2.83 22.04
CA PRO A 51 -8.24 -3.90 22.36
C PRO A 51 -7.83 -3.82 23.84
N THR A 52 -7.69 -4.98 24.48
CA THR A 52 -7.04 -5.07 25.78
C THR A 52 -5.55 -4.75 25.65
N PRO A 53 -4.83 -4.41 26.76
CA PRO A 53 -3.39 -4.15 26.68
C PRO A 53 -2.57 -5.27 26.05
N ALA A 54 -2.93 -6.53 26.29
CA ALA A 54 -2.27 -7.68 25.67
C ALA A 54 -2.55 -7.80 24.16
N GLU A 55 -3.79 -7.55 23.76
CA GLU A 55 -4.16 -7.53 22.33
C GLU A 55 -3.50 -6.36 21.60
N ARG A 56 -3.45 -5.18 22.22
CA ARG A 56 -2.72 -4.02 21.69
C ARG A 56 -1.25 -4.34 21.46
N GLN A 57 -0.58 -4.97 22.42
CA GLN A 57 0.81 -5.39 22.25
C GLN A 57 0.94 -6.38 21.11
N GLY A 58 0.03 -7.36 21.01
CA GLY A 58 0.01 -8.33 19.91
C GLY A 58 -0.20 -7.70 18.53
N LEU A 59 -0.97 -6.60 18.43
CA LEU A 59 -1.12 -5.83 17.19
C LEU A 59 0.20 -5.16 16.79
N ILE A 60 0.88 -4.54 17.76
CA ILE A 60 2.17 -3.88 17.54
C ILE A 60 3.23 -4.90 17.10
N ASP A 61 3.34 -6.03 17.81
CA ASP A 61 4.32 -7.08 17.49
C ASP A 61 4.09 -7.68 16.10
N ARG A 62 2.82 -7.80 15.69
CA ARG A 62 2.47 -8.24 14.33
C ARG A 62 2.87 -7.20 13.29
N PHE A 63 2.57 -5.94 13.54
CA PHE A 63 2.93 -4.85 12.65
C PHE A 63 4.46 -4.79 12.42
N ILE A 64 5.25 -4.86 13.50
CA ILE A 64 6.72 -4.87 13.41
C ILE A 64 7.21 -6.04 12.56
N ARG A 65 6.67 -7.24 12.78
CA ARG A 65 7.07 -8.43 12.02
C ARG A 65 6.68 -8.31 10.54
N ASP A 66 5.48 -7.83 10.25
CA ASP A 66 4.99 -7.68 8.87
C ASP A 66 5.80 -6.62 8.13
N GLU A 67 6.18 -5.52 8.81
CA GLU A 67 7.05 -4.48 8.26
C GLU A 67 8.47 -5.00 8.01
N ALA A 68 9.03 -5.81 8.93
CA ALA A 68 10.31 -6.45 8.73
C ALA A 68 10.32 -7.36 7.49
N TYR A 69 9.27 -8.18 7.33
CA TYR A 69 9.13 -9.04 6.15
C TYR A 69 8.96 -8.24 4.87
N TYR A 70 8.20 -7.13 4.92
CA TYR A 70 8.02 -6.27 3.76
C TYR A 70 9.33 -5.63 3.31
N GLN A 71 10.11 -5.06 4.25
CA GLN A 71 11.41 -4.48 3.94
C GLN A 71 12.39 -5.52 3.38
N GLU A 72 12.40 -6.72 3.95
CA GLU A 72 13.25 -7.80 3.44
C GLU A 72 12.80 -8.26 2.05
N ALA A 73 11.50 -8.39 1.82
CA ALA A 73 10.96 -8.74 0.50
C ALA A 73 11.36 -7.72 -0.58
N LEU A 74 11.35 -6.42 -0.25
CA LEU A 74 11.82 -5.37 -1.17
C LEU A 74 13.34 -5.47 -1.41
N ALA A 75 14.12 -5.75 -0.36
CA ALA A 75 15.57 -5.93 -0.50
C ALA A 75 15.94 -7.13 -1.38
N LEU A 76 15.13 -8.17 -1.36
CA LEU A 76 15.25 -9.34 -2.23
C LEU A 76 14.62 -9.13 -3.62
N ASN A 77 14.09 -7.94 -3.92
CA ASN A 77 13.40 -7.60 -5.17
C ASN A 77 12.23 -8.55 -5.50
N LEU A 78 11.49 -9.04 -4.50
CA LEU A 78 10.39 -9.97 -4.71
C LEU A 78 9.18 -9.32 -5.38
N ASP A 79 9.11 -8.00 -5.40
CA ASP A 79 8.11 -7.19 -6.11
C ASP A 79 8.45 -7.04 -7.61
N ALA A 80 9.73 -7.19 -7.98
CA ALA A 80 10.19 -6.98 -9.34
C ALA A 80 9.65 -8.06 -10.29
N GLY A 81 8.88 -7.63 -11.29
CA GLY A 81 8.27 -8.54 -12.27
C GLY A 81 7.02 -9.27 -11.77
N ASP A 82 6.61 -9.10 -10.51
CA ASP A 82 5.38 -9.68 -10.00
C ASP A 82 4.15 -9.00 -10.59
N THR A 83 3.34 -9.76 -11.33
CA THR A 83 2.15 -9.27 -12.00
C THR A 83 1.02 -8.92 -11.03
N ILE A 84 0.98 -9.53 -9.84
CA ILE A 84 -0.02 -9.26 -8.80
C ILE A 84 0.29 -7.91 -8.15
N VAL A 85 1.55 -7.70 -7.77
CA VAL A 85 2.02 -6.41 -7.23
C VAL A 85 1.78 -5.30 -8.23
N LYS A 86 2.18 -5.50 -9.51
CA LYS A 86 1.94 -4.53 -10.58
C LYS A 86 0.46 -4.18 -10.73
N ARG A 87 -0.42 -5.19 -10.78
CA ARG A 87 -1.87 -4.98 -10.88
C ARG A 87 -2.41 -4.19 -9.70
N ARG A 88 -1.94 -4.48 -8.48
CA ARG A 88 -2.36 -3.80 -7.27
C ARG A 88 -1.95 -2.33 -7.25
N LEU A 89 -0.74 -2.02 -7.71
CA LEU A 89 -0.26 -0.65 -7.85
C LEU A 89 -1.05 0.13 -8.91
N ILE A 90 -1.32 -0.48 -10.07
CA ILE A 90 -2.17 0.12 -11.11
C ILE A 90 -3.56 0.43 -10.54
N GLN A 91 -4.18 -0.51 -9.86
CA GLN A 91 -5.50 -0.31 -9.25
C GLN A 91 -5.51 0.86 -8.25
N LYS A 92 -4.50 0.94 -7.38
CA LYS A 92 -4.37 2.07 -6.45
C LYS A 92 -4.23 3.41 -7.18
N LEU A 93 -3.41 3.45 -8.23
CA LEU A 93 -3.22 4.67 -9.02
C LEU A 93 -4.51 5.09 -9.72
N THR A 94 -5.25 4.13 -10.30
CA THR A 94 -6.54 4.40 -10.96
C THR A 94 -7.53 5.06 -10.00
N PHE A 95 -7.69 4.51 -8.78
CA PHE A 95 -8.56 5.12 -7.77
C PHE A 95 -8.13 6.55 -7.40
N LEU A 96 -6.83 6.78 -7.22
CA LEU A 96 -6.33 8.12 -6.91
C LEU A 96 -6.60 9.12 -8.05
N THR A 97 -6.49 8.69 -9.31
CA THR A 97 -6.75 9.55 -10.46
C THR A 97 -8.25 9.80 -10.67
N GLU A 98 -9.11 8.81 -10.41
CA GLU A 98 -10.57 8.94 -10.46
C GLU A 98 -11.07 9.88 -9.37
N ASP A 99 -10.57 9.77 -8.14
CA ASP A 99 -10.91 10.67 -7.04
C ASP A 99 -10.52 12.12 -7.36
N LEU A 100 -9.36 12.34 -7.98
CA LEU A 100 -8.91 13.67 -8.40
C LEU A 100 -9.75 14.22 -9.55
N ALA A 101 -10.14 13.38 -10.51
CA ALA A 101 -11.00 13.79 -11.63
C ALA A 101 -12.45 14.04 -11.17
N GLY A 102 -12.94 13.31 -10.17
CA GLY A 102 -14.26 13.49 -9.57
C GLY A 102 -14.39 14.67 -8.59
N ALA A 103 -13.29 15.34 -8.28
CA ALA A 103 -13.29 16.49 -7.37
C ALA A 103 -13.92 17.76 -7.98
N GLU A 104 -14.01 17.85 -9.31
CA GLU A 104 -14.75 18.91 -9.98
C GLU A 104 -16.24 18.52 -10.02
N THR A 105 -17.02 19.10 -9.10
CA THR A 105 -18.48 18.95 -9.11
C THR A 105 -19.01 19.78 -10.28
N PRO A 106 -19.66 19.16 -11.29
CA PRO A 106 -20.23 19.91 -12.41
C PRO A 106 -21.28 20.92 -11.91
N ASP A 107 -21.34 22.09 -12.53
CA ASP A 107 -22.32 23.08 -12.18
C ASP A 107 -23.72 22.68 -12.66
N GLU A 108 -24.76 23.34 -12.12
CA GLU A 108 -26.15 23.05 -12.46
C GLU A 108 -26.46 23.24 -13.97
N SER A 109 -25.74 24.12 -14.66
CA SER A 109 -25.94 24.37 -16.10
C SER A 109 -25.35 23.23 -16.95
N GLU A 110 -24.21 22.71 -16.54
CA GLU A 110 -23.57 21.54 -17.17
C GLU A 110 -24.43 20.28 -16.99
N LEU A 111 -24.95 20.07 -15.77
CA LEU A 111 -25.85 18.95 -15.48
C LEU A 111 -27.14 19.00 -16.33
N ARG A 112 -27.74 20.18 -16.50
CA ARG A 112 -28.93 20.36 -17.33
C ARG A 112 -28.66 20.14 -18.81
N THR A 113 -27.52 20.60 -19.29
CA THR A 113 -27.10 20.38 -20.68
C THR A 113 -26.88 18.90 -20.93
N PHE A 114 -26.13 18.23 -20.06
CA PHE A 114 -25.90 16.79 -20.15
C PHE A 114 -27.22 15.99 -20.11
N TYR A 115 -28.14 16.33 -19.22
CA TYR A 115 -29.45 15.69 -19.13
C TYR A 115 -30.26 15.88 -20.40
N ALA A 116 -30.26 17.08 -20.99
CA ALA A 116 -30.99 17.37 -22.21
C ALA A 116 -30.44 16.58 -23.39
N ASP A 117 -29.12 16.44 -23.49
CA ASP A 117 -28.45 15.70 -24.56
C ASP A 117 -28.60 14.17 -24.45
N ASN A 118 -28.85 13.66 -23.23
CA ASN A 118 -28.95 12.23 -22.94
C ASN A 118 -30.36 11.81 -22.47
N LEU A 119 -31.39 12.54 -22.82
CA LEU A 119 -32.77 12.30 -22.39
C LEU A 119 -33.28 10.87 -22.66
N SER A 120 -32.77 10.20 -23.68
CA SER A 120 -33.12 8.81 -24.02
C SER A 120 -32.73 7.82 -22.92
N ASP A 121 -31.63 8.07 -22.26
CA ASP A 121 -31.03 7.16 -21.25
C ASP A 121 -31.75 7.25 -19.90
N TYR A 122 -32.45 8.37 -19.69
CA TYR A 122 -33.20 8.66 -18.44
C TYR A 122 -34.71 8.42 -18.58
N ARG A 123 -35.19 7.92 -19.73
CA ARG A 123 -36.62 7.59 -19.91
C ARG A 123 -36.99 6.38 -19.07
N THR A 124 -37.86 6.59 -18.10
CA THR A 124 -38.56 5.50 -17.40
C THR A 124 -39.58 4.86 -18.33
N PRO A 125 -39.64 3.52 -18.49
CA PRO A 125 -40.69 2.86 -19.24
C PRO A 125 -42.06 3.16 -18.62
N GLU A 126 -43.09 3.20 -19.45
CA GLU A 126 -44.49 3.43 -19.02
C GLU A 126 -44.87 2.41 -17.93
N GLN A 127 -45.32 2.91 -16.80
CA GLN A 127 -45.82 2.08 -15.71
C GLN A 127 -47.35 2.08 -15.72
N PHE A 128 -47.93 0.90 -15.84
CA PHE A 128 -49.36 0.72 -15.77
C PHE A 128 -49.76 0.22 -14.37
N SER A 129 -50.66 0.96 -13.71
CA SER A 129 -51.25 0.56 -12.43
C SER A 129 -52.68 0.06 -12.69
N PHE A 130 -52.98 -1.17 -12.33
CA PHE A 130 -54.34 -1.73 -12.41
C PHE A 130 -54.90 -1.87 -11.00
N THR A 131 -56.10 -1.33 -10.79
CA THR A 131 -56.88 -1.56 -9.56
C THR A 131 -57.97 -2.59 -9.89
N HIS A 132 -58.04 -3.62 -9.07
CA HIS A 132 -59.13 -4.62 -9.15
C HIS A 132 -60.29 -4.18 -8.29
#